data_1404755c7ce36a1577d36dd8c352f78e
#
_entry.id   1404755c7ce36a1577d36dd8c352f78e
#
_cell.length_a   1.000
_cell.length_b   1.000
_cell.length_c   1.000
_cell.angle_alpha   90.00
_cell.angle_beta   90.00
_cell.angle_gamma   90.00
#
_symmetry.space_group_name_H-M   'P 1'
#
loop_
_entity.id
_entity.type
_entity.pdbx_description
1 polymer ?
#
loop_
_entity_poly.entity_id
_entity_poly.type
_entity_poly.pdbx_seq_one_letter_code
_entity_poly.pdbx_strand_id
1 'polypeptide(L)'
;MIDEPLKVRRQTLESIVDTSVDEMNLSTMKFGTADNIDEIQELFEWSINEGHEGIMIKDTTSAYIPGLRGKKMLKYKAEPETLDMVVIGGIYGIGKRGDFVGSYLVALRDENDDFKSVALVGTGLDDATLEYLTGKMKELEISTKGREIKVEPKIVLEIAFSEIVESPEYETGYSLRFPVVKNIRKDKSPMDADTVERL
;
A
#
# COMPACT_ATOMS: atom_id res chain seq x y z
N MET A 1 7.50 -15.10 31.24
CA MET A 1 6.70 -13.88 31.03
C MET A 1 5.81 -13.89 29.77
N ILE A 2 6.09 -14.71 28.77
CA ILE A 2 5.24 -14.74 27.55
C ILE A 2 3.80 -15.17 27.84
N ASP A 3 3.58 -16.02 28.84
CA ASP A 3 2.27 -16.52 29.25
C ASP A 3 1.47 -15.54 30.09
N GLU A 4 2.14 -14.46 30.57
CA GLU A 4 1.48 -13.42 31.36
C GLU A 4 0.65 -12.48 30.46
N PRO A 5 -0.45 -11.89 31.01
CA PRO A 5 -1.21 -10.85 30.34
C PRO A 5 -0.34 -9.68 29.88
N LEU A 6 -0.71 -9.05 28.74
CA LEU A 6 0.03 -7.89 28.22
C LEU A 6 0.23 -6.80 29.28
N LYS A 7 -0.81 -6.52 30.10
CA LYS A 7 -0.73 -5.52 31.17
C LYS A 7 0.42 -5.82 32.15
N VAL A 8 0.57 -7.07 32.58
CA VAL A 8 1.63 -7.49 33.49
C VAL A 8 3.01 -7.38 32.85
N ARG A 9 3.13 -7.85 31.62
CA ARG A 9 4.39 -7.77 30.85
C ARG A 9 4.83 -6.33 30.64
N ARG A 10 3.88 -5.41 30.39
CA ARG A 10 4.16 -3.97 30.20
C ARG A 10 4.64 -3.33 31.51
N GLN A 11 3.95 -3.57 32.63
CA GLN A 11 4.36 -3.09 33.92
C GLN A 11 5.77 -3.53 34.31
N THR A 12 6.09 -4.81 34.03
CA THR A 12 7.44 -5.32 34.27
C THR A 12 8.47 -4.61 33.38
N LEU A 13 8.18 -4.43 32.08
CA LEU A 13 9.07 -3.70 31.18
C LEU A 13 9.36 -2.29 31.69
N GLU A 14 8.33 -1.55 32.09
CA GLU A 14 8.44 -0.19 32.62
C GLU A 14 9.23 -0.12 33.96
N SER A 15 9.21 -1.20 34.72
CA SER A 15 9.96 -1.27 35.99
C SER A 15 11.46 -1.55 35.81
N ILE A 16 11.88 -2.10 34.66
CA ILE A 16 13.28 -2.49 34.39
C ILE A 16 13.98 -1.61 33.36
N VAL A 17 13.23 -0.87 32.55
CA VAL A 17 13.78 0.03 31.51
C VAL A 17 13.80 1.45 32.08
N ASP A 18 14.99 1.95 32.38
CA ASP A 18 15.17 3.36 32.72
C ASP A 18 15.34 4.18 31.43
N THR A 19 14.28 4.88 31.04
CA THR A 19 14.27 5.74 29.85
C THR A 19 14.93 7.09 30.06
N SER A 20 15.38 7.39 31.31
CA SER A 20 16.10 8.63 31.62
C SER A 20 17.59 8.57 31.30
N VAL A 21 18.12 7.38 30.96
CA VAL A 21 19.54 7.17 30.64
C VAL A 21 19.74 7.22 29.14
N ASP A 22 20.24 8.33 28.61
CA ASP A 22 20.48 8.60 27.20
C ASP A 22 21.55 7.67 26.56
N GLU A 23 22.39 7.02 27.38
CA GLU A 23 23.50 6.20 26.91
C GLU A 23 23.10 4.88 26.21
N MET A 24 21.85 4.42 26.38
CA MET A 24 21.44 3.10 25.90
C MET A 24 20.64 3.11 24.59
N ASN A 25 20.29 4.27 24.04
CA ASN A 25 19.40 4.40 22.85
C ASN A 25 18.13 3.53 22.93
N LEU A 26 17.63 3.27 24.15
CA LEU A 26 16.44 2.48 24.41
C LEU A 26 15.26 3.43 24.59
N SER A 27 14.36 3.44 23.62
CA SER A 27 13.06 4.09 23.78
C SER A 27 11.96 3.04 23.89
N THR A 28 11.03 3.23 24.81
CA THR A 28 9.78 2.47 24.83
C THR A 28 8.77 3.18 23.92
N MET A 29 8.06 2.41 23.08
CA MET A 29 6.95 2.96 22.32
C MET A 29 5.91 3.57 23.25
N LYS A 30 5.34 4.72 22.88
CA LYS A 30 4.22 5.32 23.59
C LYS A 30 3.09 4.29 23.73
N PHE A 31 2.56 4.19 24.92
CA PHE A 31 1.50 3.25 25.27
C PHE A 31 0.36 4.02 25.93
N GLY A 32 -0.86 3.79 25.45
CA GLY A 32 -2.09 4.28 26.06
C GLY A 32 -3.06 3.12 26.24
N THR A 33 -4.03 3.29 27.12
CA THR A 33 -5.19 2.39 27.25
C THR A 33 -6.42 3.11 26.73
N ALA A 34 -7.32 2.36 26.10
CA ALA A 34 -8.60 2.85 25.61
C ALA A 34 -9.69 1.84 25.99
N ASP A 35 -10.80 2.34 26.49
CA ASP A 35 -11.94 1.55 26.92
C ASP A 35 -13.12 1.63 25.89
N ASN A 36 -13.03 2.54 24.94
CA ASN A 36 -14.03 2.76 23.90
C ASN A 36 -13.38 3.15 22.57
N ILE A 37 -14.21 3.24 21.52
CA ILE A 37 -13.74 3.50 20.17
C ILE A 37 -13.26 4.93 19.96
N ASP A 38 -13.83 5.90 20.69
CA ASP A 38 -13.49 7.32 20.54
C ASP A 38 -12.06 7.56 21.06
N GLU A 39 -11.70 6.95 22.19
CA GLU A 39 -10.33 6.98 22.71
C GLU A 39 -9.32 6.31 21.78
N ILE A 40 -9.71 5.23 21.09
CA ILE A 40 -8.89 4.59 20.06
C ILE A 40 -8.68 5.55 18.88
N GLN A 41 -9.72 6.27 18.48
CA GLN A 41 -9.66 7.24 17.40
C GLN A 41 -8.74 8.42 17.75
N GLU A 42 -8.83 8.97 18.95
CA GLU A 42 -7.94 10.03 19.45
C GLU A 42 -6.47 9.60 19.41
N LEU A 43 -6.17 8.38 19.89
CA LEU A 43 -4.82 7.81 19.85
C LEU A 43 -4.32 7.59 18.42
N PHE A 44 -5.20 7.19 17.52
CA PHE A 44 -4.89 7.03 16.12
C PHE A 44 -4.56 8.38 15.46
N GLU A 45 -5.42 9.39 15.63
CA GLU A 45 -5.21 10.74 15.10
C GLU A 45 -3.92 11.36 15.63
N TRP A 46 -3.66 11.21 16.95
CA TRP A 46 -2.39 11.61 17.50
C TRP A 46 -1.20 10.93 16.80
N SER A 47 -1.27 9.62 16.59
CA SER A 47 -0.21 8.84 15.93
C SER A 47 0.07 9.33 14.50
N ILE A 48 -1.00 9.62 13.73
CA ILE A 48 -0.86 10.16 12.36
C ILE A 48 -0.24 11.56 12.38
N ASN A 49 -0.67 12.44 13.30
CA ASN A 49 -0.13 13.79 13.43
C ASN A 49 1.37 13.82 13.83
N GLU A 50 1.84 12.77 14.52
CA GLU A 50 3.27 12.57 14.84
C GLU A 50 4.06 11.92 13.66
N GLY A 51 3.43 11.69 12.50
CA GLY A 51 4.07 11.11 11.32
C GLY A 51 4.21 9.58 11.34
N HIS A 52 3.44 8.88 12.19
CA HIS A 52 3.43 7.42 12.24
C HIS A 52 2.40 6.83 11.28
N GLU A 53 2.57 5.55 10.90
CA GLU A 53 1.63 4.83 10.02
C GLU A 53 0.27 4.51 10.66
N GLY A 54 0.10 4.72 11.96
CA GLY A 54 -1.06 4.35 12.75
C GLY A 54 -0.70 3.67 14.07
N ILE A 55 -1.61 2.88 14.62
CA ILE A 55 -1.47 2.26 15.94
C ILE A 55 -1.62 0.74 15.92
N MET A 56 -1.07 0.10 16.95
CA MET A 56 -1.29 -1.32 17.27
C MET A 56 -2.25 -1.45 18.44
N ILE A 57 -3.45 -1.92 18.20
CA ILE A 57 -4.46 -2.21 19.23
C ILE A 57 -4.22 -3.62 19.76
N LYS A 58 -4.09 -3.78 21.07
CA LYS A 58 -3.79 -5.06 21.70
C LYS A 58 -4.70 -5.31 22.89
N ASP A 59 -5.22 -6.53 23.00
CA ASP A 59 -5.97 -6.99 24.18
C ASP A 59 -5.03 -7.06 25.38
N THR A 60 -5.30 -6.24 26.41
CA THR A 60 -4.47 -6.12 27.61
C THR A 60 -4.43 -7.40 28.46
N THR A 61 -5.42 -8.29 28.32
CA THR A 61 -5.53 -9.55 29.05
C THR A 61 -4.86 -10.71 28.34
N SER A 62 -4.39 -10.52 27.10
CA SER A 62 -3.83 -11.60 26.28
C SER A 62 -2.39 -11.94 26.63
N ALA A 63 -2.06 -13.24 26.66
CA ALA A 63 -0.70 -13.75 26.62
C ALA A 63 -0.06 -13.49 25.24
N TYR A 64 1.26 -13.60 25.16
CA TYR A 64 1.97 -13.55 23.88
C TYR A 64 2.19 -14.96 23.33
N ILE A 65 1.63 -15.23 22.17
CA ILE A 65 1.79 -16.51 21.48
C ILE A 65 2.63 -16.28 20.21
N PRO A 66 3.90 -16.72 20.19
CA PRO A 66 4.77 -16.54 19.03
C PRO A 66 4.16 -17.16 17.77
N GLY A 67 4.21 -16.43 16.64
CA GLY A 67 3.72 -16.90 15.35
C GLY A 67 2.20 -16.88 15.17
N LEU A 68 1.41 -16.67 16.23
CA LEU A 68 -0.04 -16.58 16.12
C LEU A 68 -0.47 -15.24 15.52
N ARG A 69 -1.26 -15.30 14.44
CA ARG A 69 -2.01 -14.17 13.92
C ARG A 69 -3.45 -14.30 14.37
N GLY A 70 -3.99 -13.31 15.09
CA GLY A 70 -5.33 -13.39 15.62
C GLY A 70 -5.91 -12.02 15.99
N LYS A 71 -7.16 -12.02 16.40
CA LYS A 71 -7.94 -10.81 16.74
C LYS A 71 -7.49 -10.07 18.00
N LYS A 72 -6.54 -10.63 18.77
CA LYS A 72 -6.02 -10.02 20.00
C LYS A 72 -4.94 -8.96 19.77
N MET A 73 -4.50 -8.82 18.53
CA MET A 73 -3.55 -7.78 18.10
C MET A 73 -3.92 -7.33 16.69
N LEU A 74 -4.34 -6.08 16.57
CA LEU A 74 -4.83 -5.48 15.32
C LEU A 74 -3.93 -4.30 14.95
N LYS A 75 -3.65 -4.17 13.66
CA LYS A 75 -3.05 -2.95 13.10
C LYS A 75 -4.19 -2.04 12.65
N TYR A 76 -4.22 -0.82 13.15
CA TYR A 76 -5.09 0.24 12.67
C TYR A 76 -4.22 1.28 11.98
N LYS A 77 -4.28 1.31 10.66
CA LYS A 77 -3.47 2.19 9.79
C LYS A 77 -4.35 3.19 9.08
N ALA A 78 -3.77 4.34 8.72
CA ALA A 78 -4.42 5.27 7.81
C ALA A 78 -4.76 4.57 6.48
N GLU A 79 -5.83 5.04 5.84
CA GLU A 79 -6.10 4.64 4.47
C GLU A 79 -4.92 5.06 3.58
N PRO A 80 -4.46 4.17 2.72
CA PRO A 80 -3.36 4.50 1.84
C PRO A 80 -3.77 5.62 0.87
N GLU A 81 -2.83 6.47 0.51
CA GLU A 81 -3.03 7.43 -0.56
C GLU A 81 -3.31 6.71 -1.88
N THR A 82 -4.10 7.35 -2.74
CA THR A 82 -4.40 6.86 -4.08
C THR A 82 -4.05 7.89 -5.14
N LEU A 83 -3.62 7.40 -6.30
CA LEU A 83 -3.46 8.19 -7.51
C LEU A 83 -4.20 7.52 -8.67
N ASP A 84 -4.82 8.34 -9.51
CA ASP A 84 -5.42 7.90 -10.76
C ASP A 84 -4.36 7.87 -11.86
N MET A 85 -4.03 6.67 -12.33
CA MET A 85 -2.93 6.44 -13.27
C MET A 85 -3.41 5.82 -14.56
N VAL A 86 -2.74 6.11 -15.66
CA VAL A 86 -3.04 5.57 -16.97
C VAL A 86 -2.26 4.30 -17.24
N VAL A 87 -2.93 3.27 -17.73
CA VAL A 87 -2.26 2.03 -18.19
C VAL A 87 -1.65 2.27 -19.56
N ILE A 88 -0.34 2.09 -19.68
CA ILE A 88 0.43 2.23 -20.92
C ILE A 88 0.97 0.89 -21.44
N GLY A 89 0.85 -0.17 -20.64
CA GLY A 89 1.31 -1.51 -20.99
C GLY A 89 1.08 -2.51 -19.88
N GLY A 90 1.69 -3.68 -19.99
CA GLY A 90 1.60 -4.72 -18.97
C GLY A 90 2.40 -5.96 -19.31
N ILE A 91 2.34 -6.93 -18.42
CA ILE A 91 3.06 -8.20 -18.55
C ILE A 91 2.07 -9.37 -18.38
N TYR A 92 2.03 -10.27 -19.34
CA TYR A 92 1.28 -11.51 -19.24
C TYR A 92 1.80 -12.40 -18.12
N GLY A 93 0.89 -13.08 -17.43
CA GLY A 93 1.18 -14.03 -16.37
C GLY A 93 2.01 -15.23 -16.84
N ILE A 94 2.22 -16.19 -15.93
CA ILE A 94 2.94 -17.44 -16.21
C ILE A 94 2.04 -18.62 -15.85
N GLY A 95 2.21 -19.74 -16.56
CA GLY A 95 1.50 -21.00 -16.31
C GLY A 95 -0.01 -20.84 -16.51
N LYS A 96 -0.81 -21.18 -15.51
CA LYS A 96 -2.30 -21.12 -15.58
C LYS A 96 -2.87 -19.71 -15.88
N ARG A 97 -2.09 -18.64 -15.61
CA ARG A 97 -2.46 -17.25 -15.89
C ARG A 97 -1.75 -16.66 -17.11
N GLY A 98 -1.16 -17.51 -17.97
CA GLY A 98 -0.42 -17.09 -19.16
C GLY A 98 -1.25 -16.31 -20.18
N ASP A 99 -2.57 -16.53 -20.21
CA ASP A 99 -3.49 -15.85 -21.14
C ASP A 99 -3.99 -14.49 -20.62
N PHE A 100 -3.68 -14.16 -19.35
CA PHE A 100 -4.10 -12.92 -18.70
C PHE A 100 -2.92 -11.97 -18.48
N VAL A 101 -3.16 -10.67 -18.65
CA VAL A 101 -2.20 -9.65 -18.24
C VAL A 101 -2.22 -9.58 -16.73
N GLY A 102 -1.16 -10.09 -16.10
CA GLY A 102 -1.05 -10.21 -14.64
C GLY A 102 -0.48 -8.99 -13.94
N SER A 103 0.17 -8.08 -14.68
CA SER A 103 0.72 -6.82 -14.14
C SER A 103 0.55 -5.71 -15.18
N TYR A 104 0.21 -4.53 -14.71
CA TYR A 104 -0.11 -3.34 -15.51
C TYR A 104 0.98 -2.30 -15.30
N LEU A 105 1.62 -1.84 -16.37
CA LEU A 105 2.52 -0.71 -16.34
C LEU A 105 1.68 0.56 -16.34
N VAL A 106 1.74 1.30 -15.25
CA VAL A 106 0.98 2.53 -15.04
C VAL A 106 1.86 3.75 -15.12
N ALA A 107 1.28 4.86 -15.57
CA ALA A 107 1.95 6.11 -15.83
C ALA A 107 1.15 7.29 -15.29
N LEU A 108 1.88 8.35 -14.98
CA LEU A 108 1.36 9.68 -14.66
C LEU A 108 1.62 10.63 -15.82
N ARG A 109 0.86 11.68 -15.90
CA ARG A 109 0.99 12.72 -16.91
C ARG A 109 2.06 13.74 -16.50
N ASP A 110 2.98 14.08 -17.40
CA ASP A 110 3.95 15.15 -17.18
C ASP A 110 3.41 16.54 -17.60
N GLU A 111 4.21 17.58 -17.47
CA GLU A 111 3.87 18.96 -17.83
C GLU A 111 3.54 19.16 -19.33
N ASN A 112 3.96 18.23 -20.19
CA ASN A 112 3.72 18.25 -21.64
C ASN A 112 2.56 17.33 -22.05
N ASP A 113 1.80 16.80 -21.08
CA ASP A 113 0.75 15.81 -21.26
C ASP A 113 1.25 14.44 -21.77
N ASP A 114 2.57 14.17 -21.69
CA ASP A 114 3.13 12.85 -21.97
C ASP A 114 2.98 11.92 -20.76
N PHE A 115 2.74 10.63 -21.03
CA PHE A 115 2.62 9.61 -19.98
C PHE A 115 3.97 9.02 -19.61
N LYS A 116 4.42 9.22 -18.38
CA LYS A 116 5.67 8.71 -17.81
C LYS A 116 5.39 7.57 -16.86
N SER A 117 6.02 6.43 -17.09
CA SER A 117 5.87 5.23 -16.26
C SER A 117 6.31 5.48 -14.81
N VAL A 118 5.59 4.87 -13.85
CA VAL A 118 5.87 5.03 -12.40
C VAL A 118 5.82 3.72 -11.62
N ALA A 119 5.05 2.72 -12.07
CA ALA A 119 4.96 1.44 -11.37
C ALA A 119 4.47 0.31 -12.26
N LEU A 120 4.80 -0.92 -11.87
CA LEU A 120 4.20 -2.15 -12.39
C LEU A 120 3.29 -2.73 -11.28
N VAL A 121 1.97 -2.79 -11.53
CA VAL A 121 0.96 -3.16 -10.52
C VAL A 121 0.29 -4.46 -10.90
N GLY A 122 0.35 -5.48 -10.02
CA GLY A 122 -0.22 -6.81 -10.25
C GLY A 122 -1.11 -7.33 -9.12
N THR A 123 -1.53 -6.45 -8.20
CA THR A 123 -2.31 -6.79 -7.01
C THR A 123 -3.61 -5.99 -6.93
N GLY A 124 -4.60 -6.52 -6.19
CA GLY A 124 -5.87 -5.85 -5.94
C GLY A 124 -6.99 -6.21 -6.92
N LEU A 125 -6.75 -7.13 -7.86
CA LEU A 125 -7.74 -7.57 -8.86
C LEU A 125 -8.27 -8.97 -8.53
N ASP A 126 -9.56 -9.14 -8.64
CA ASP A 126 -10.21 -10.46 -8.72
C ASP A 126 -10.12 -11.02 -10.15
N ASP A 127 -10.45 -12.30 -10.29
CA ASP A 127 -10.32 -13.00 -11.57
C ASP A 127 -11.24 -12.40 -12.66
N ALA A 128 -12.43 -11.91 -12.31
CA ALA A 128 -13.36 -11.28 -13.26
C ALA A 128 -12.83 -9.94 -13.78
N THR A 129 -12.26 -9.13 -12.89
CA THR A 129 -11.64 -7.85 -13.25
C THR A 129 -10.37 -8.05 -14.07
N LEU A 130 -9.59 -9.09 -13.74
CA LEU A 130 -8.40 -9.48 -14.50
C LEU A 130 -8.76 -9.87 -15.93
N GLU A 131 -9.82 -10.68 -16.12
CA GLU A 131 -10.32 -11.06 -17.43
C GLU A 131 -10.81 -9.85 -18.23
N TYR A 132 -11.61 -9.00 -17.61
CA TYR A 132 -12.10 -7.75 -18.22
C TYR A 132 -10.96 -6.85 -18.69
N LEU A 133 -9.98 -6.56 -17.82
CA LEU A 133 -8.84 -5.71 -18.16
C LEU A 133 -7.97 -6.33 -19.26
N THR A 134 -7.75 -7.65 -19.20
CA THR A 134 -7.01 -8.35 -20.25
C THR A 134 -7.69 -8.20 -21.61
N GLY A 135 -9.03 -8.35 -21.65
CA GLY A 135 -9.81 -8.10 -22.88
C GLY A 135 -9.65 -6.68 -23.40
N LYS A 136 -9.75 -5.69 -22.51
CA LYS A 136 -9.57 -4.28 -22.86
C LYS A 136 -8.16 -3.96 -23.35
N MET A 137 -7.12 -4.53 -22.72
CA MET A 137 -5.75 -4.33 -23.18
C MET A 137 -5.49 -4.94 -24.55
N LYS A 138 -6.10 -6.09 -24.88
CA LYS A 138 -6.03 -6.68 -26.21
C LYS A 138 -6.71 -5.82 -27.27
N GLU A 139 -7.85 -5.19 -26.95
CA GLU A 139 -8.53 -4.23 -27.85
C GLU A 139 -7.68 -2.98 -28.14
N LEU A 140 -6.85 -2.57 -27.18
CA LEU A 140 -6.01 -1.36 -27.23
C LEU A 140 -4.54 -1.66 -27.59
N GLU A 141 -4.23 -2.91 -27.96
CA GLU A 141 -2.86 -3.34 -28.24
C GLU A 141 -2.22 -2.55 -29.37
N ILE A 142 -1.05 -1.99 -29.08
CA ILE A 142 -0.15 -1.37 -30.07
C ILE A 142 0.88 -2.42 -30.54
N SER A 143 1.46 -3.16 -29.59
CA SER A 143 2.46 -4.18 -29.87
C SER A 143 2.61 -5.16 -28.71
N THR A 144 2.99 -6.39 -29.01
CA THR A 144 3.37 -7.39 -28.01
C THR A 144 4.75 -7.95 -28.34
N LYS A 145 5.63 -8.00 -27.35
CA LYS A 145 6.97 -8.61 -27.46
C LYS A 145 7.20 -9.57 -26.30
N GLY A 146 7.19 -10.87 -26.62
CA GLY A 146 7.24 -11.91 -25.60
C GLY A 146 6.01 -11.84 -24.69
N ARG A 147 6.20 -11.51 -23.42
CA ARG A 147 5.12 -11.35 -22.44
C ARG A 147 4.70 -9.88 -22.22
N GLU A 148 5.44 -8.95 -22.77
CA GLU A 148 5.16 -7.52 -22.62
C GLU A 148 4.18 -7.06 -23.68
N ILE A 149 3.09 -6.43 -23.28
CA ILE A 149 2.10 -5.77 -24.13
C ILE A 149 2.19 -4.26 -23.92
N LYS A 150 2.24 -3.51 -25.01
CA LYS A 150 2.10 -2.06 -25.05
C LYS A 150 0.71 -1.71 -25.59
N VAL A 151 0.03 -0.78 -24.93
CA VAL A 151 -1.35 -0.42 -25.30
C VAL A 151 -1.51 1.08 -25.49
N GLU A 152 -2.56 1.48 -26.22
CA GLU A 152 -3.01 2.87 -26.24
C GLU A 152 -3.43 3.30 -24.83
N PRO A 153 -3.00 4.49 -24.35
CA PRO A 153 -3.29 4.97 -22.99
C PRO A 153 -4.74 5.43 -22.87
N LYS A 154 -5.66 4.50 -22.63
CA LYS A 154 -7.12 4.75 -22.52
C LYS A 154 -7.76 4.22 -21.23
N ILE A 155 -7.04 3.42 -20.45
CA ILE A 155 -7.54 2.83 -19.20
C ILE A 155 -6.96 3.62 -18.04
N VAL A 156 -7.83 4.13 -17.15
CA VAL A 156 -7.42 4.78 -15.91
C VAL A 156 -7.72 3.86 -14.74
N LEU A 157 -6.73 3.66 -13.87
CA LEU A 157 -6.84 2.87 -12.66
C LEU A 157 -6.55 3.74 -11.45
N GLU A 158 -7.35 3.59 -10.40
CA GLU A 158 -7.04 4.12 -9.07
C GLU A 158 -6.09 3.16 -8.37
N ILE A 159 -4.88 3.63 -8.08
CA ILE A 159 -3.80 2.86 -7.45
C ILE A 159 -3.55 3.37 -6.05
N ALA A 160 -3.74 2.51 -5.05
CA ALA A 160 -3.30 2.77 -3.69
C ALA A 160 -1.85 2.33 -3.51
N PHE A 161 -1.09 3.03 -2.68
CA PHE A 161 0.30 2.71 -2.37
C PHE A 161 0.64 3.13 -0.93
N SER A 162 1.74 2.64 -0.40
CA SER A 162 2.16 2.98 0.97
C SER A 162 3.23 4.06 1.03
N GLU A 163 4.02 4.22 -0.03
CA GLU A 163 5.18 5.12 -0.03
C GLU A 163 5.65 5.37 -1.47
N ILE A 164 6.16 6.56 -1.74
CA ILE A 164 6.86 6.93 -2.98
C ILE A 164 8.36 6.85 -2.69
N VAL A 165 9.11 6.18 -3.57
CA VAL A 165 10.56 6.02 -3.43
C VAL A 165 11.26 6.37 -4.73
N GLU A 166 12.45 6.93 -4.66
CA GLU A 166 13.28 7.15 -5.84
C GLU A 166 13.63 5.83 -6.54
N SER A 167 13.50 5.79 -7.86
CA SER A 167 13.79 4.60 -8.66
C SER A 167 14.18 4.97 -10.09
N PRO A 168 15.36 4.58 -10.55
CA PRO A 168 15.79 4.82 -11.93
C PRO A 168 15.13 3.84 -12.94
N GLU A 169 14.30 2.91 -12.46
CA GLU A 169 13.64 1.91 -13.30
C GLU A 169 12.51 2.51 -14.14
N TYR A 170 11.89 3.60 -13.65
CA TYR A 170 10.75 4.23 -14.28
C TYR A 170 11.09 5.63 -14.81
N GLU A 171 10.34 6.08 -15.84
CA GLU A 171 10.58 7.36 -16.52
C GLU A 171 10.35 8.58 -15.62
N THR A 172 9.53 8.45 -14.57
CA THR A 172 9.33 9.50 -13.57
C THR A 172 10.53 9.68 -12.63
N GLY A 173 11.46 8.72 -12.56
CA GLY A 173 12.52 8.66 -11.54
C GLY A 173 12.02 8.18 -10.16
N TYR A 174 10.73 7.80 -10.05
CA TYR A 174 10.10 7.32 -8.82
C TYR A 174 9.39 5.99 -9.04
N SER A 175 9.14 5.29 -7.95
CA SER A 175 8.33 4.06 -7.90
C SER A 175 7.41 4.06 -6.68
N LEU A 176 6.37 3.24 -6.73
CA LEU A 176 5.40 3.08 -5.66
C LEU A 176 5.68 1.79 -4.88
N ARG A 177 5.71 1.86 -3.55
CA ARG A 177 5.81 0.67 -2.70
C ARG A 177 4.44 0.07 -2.43
N PHE A 178 4.33 -1.24 -2.60
CA PHE A 178 3.12 -2.03 -2.42
C PHE A 178 1.91 -1.48 -3.18
N PRO A 179 2.03 -1.18 -4.49
CA PRO A 179 0.93 -0.64 -5.26
C PRO A 179 -0.20 -1.69 -5.42
N VAL A 180 -1.44 -1.23 -5.27
CA VAL A 180 -2.65 -2.08 -5.34
C VAL A 180 -3.71 -1.37 -6.16
N VAL A 181 -4.27 -2.05 -7.16
CA VAL A 181 -5.43 -1.56 -7.91
C VAL A 181 -6.64 -1.54 -6.99
N LYS A 182 -7.24 -0.38 -6.80
CA LYS A 182 -8.48 -0.20 -6.02
C LYS A 182 -9.71 -0.22 -6.91
N ASN A 183 -9.67 0.54 -8.01
CA ASN A 183 -10.81 0.69 -8.91
C ASN A 183 -10.35 0.88 -10.35
N ILE A 184 -11.25 0.56 -11.30
CA ILE A 184 -11.15 1.00 -12.69
C ILE A 184 -11.97 2.27 -12.84
N ARG A 185 -11.32 3.38 -13.18
CA ARG A 185 -11.94 4.70 -13.29
C ARG A 185 -12.58 4.89 -14.66
N LYS A 186 -13.75 4.26 -14.85
CA LYS A 186 -14.54 4.39 -16.09
C LYS A 186 -15.13 5.80 -16.30
N ASP A 187 -15.15 6.59 -15.25
CA ASP A 187 -15.62 7.98 -15.17
C ASP A 187 -14.55 8.99 -15.59
N LYS A 188 -13.28 8.55 -15.73
CA LYS A 188 -12.14 9.41 -16.08
C LYS A 188 -11.56 9.08 -17.45
N SER A 189 -11.17 10.15 -18.18
CA SER A 189 -10.32 10.04 -19.36
C SER A 189 -8.84 10.00 -18.94
N PRO A 190 -7.92 9.58 -19.83
CA PRO A 190 -6.48 9.63 -19.56
C PRO A 190 -5.96 11.02 -19.17
N MET A 191 -6.61 12.08 -19.70
CA MET A 191 -6.25 13.47 -19.37
C MET A 191 -6.72 13.92 -17.99
N ASP A 192 -7.59 13.14 -17.33
CA ASP A 192 -8.02 13.37 -15.95
C ASP A 192 -7.15 12.60 -14.95
N ALA A 193 -6.14 11.86 -15.42
CA ALA A 193 -5.17 11.19 -14.57
C ALA A 193 -4.31 12.19 -13.80
N ASP A 194 -3.81 11.75 -12.65
CA ASP A 194 -2.91 12.55 -11.83
C ASP A 194 -1.58 12.83 -12.56
N THR A 195 -0.86 13.86 -12.10
CA THR A 195 0.38 14.31 -12.71
C THR A 195 1.61 13.88 -11.92
N VAL A 196 2.78 13.90 -12.56
CA VAL A 196 4.08 13.61 -11.93
C VAL A 196 4.38 14.55 -10.76
N GLU A 197 3.86 15.78 -10.78
CA GLU A 197 4.02 16.76 -9.69
C GLU A 197 3.38 16.31 -8.36
N ARG A 198 2.53 15.28 -8.38
CA ARG A 198 1.94 14.68 -7.18
C ARG A 198 2.82 13.60 -6.53
N LEU A 199 3.94 13.24 -7.14
CA LEU A 199 4.95 12.38 -6.54
C LEU A 199 5.92 13.20 -5.68
#